data_d9bb1d0c51b59cb31dddafab34bc8da4
#
_entry.id   d9bb1d0c51b59cb31dddafab34bc8da4
#
_cell.length_a   1.000
_cell.length_b   1.000
_cell.length_c   1.000
_cell.angle_alpha   90.00
_cell.angle_beta   90.00
_cell.angle_gamma   90.00
#
_symmetry.space_group_name_H-M   'P 1'
#
loop_
_entity.id
_entity.type
_entity.pdbx_description
1 polymer ?
#
loop_
_entity_poly.entity_id
_entity_poly.type
_entity_poly.pdbx_seq_one_letter_code
_entity_poly.pdbx_strand_id
1 'polypeptide(L)'
;MNDTDVPARSWLASYPPGVPATIDPDEYRSLTDLLEHSMATHHARPAYTSMGRTLRYAELDRMSADLAAWLQQAAGLSKGDRLAIMLPNVLQYPVSLVAAFRAGLTVVNTNPLYTPRELKAQLADSGSRAVVILENFAQVLEEVIEDTAIETVIVTGAGDLLGFPRAQAANFIVRHVRRQVPEWSLPDAVRFNVALSQGRYENRVLVELGPEDIAFLQYTGGTTGVAKGAVLTHRNLVANVLQLESWIAPALGDAEDPTIVGALPMYHVFALTQALLFLYIGGCNLLIANPRDFPAFVSDLRRNRFTFFSGVNTLFNALLNAPGFADLDFSHLRVSLGGGMAVQRAVAERWKEVTGNTLTEAWGLTETSPGATVNRLDEEAFTGSIGLPLPSTDISIRDDDGKPLPLGQSGEICVAGPQVMREYWKRPDETAKVMLPGRVLRTGDIGHMDSRGYVYIDDRKKDMILVSGFNVYPNEVEGVVAAHPGVLEVAAVAQPDERAGEVVVLFVVRKDPALTEQALIEHCRESLTGYKVPKRVYFRDELPKTNVGKILRRALRDELSHPAVPHAASVASDVSTSSG
;
A
#
# COMPACT_ATOMS: atom_id res chain seq x y z
N MET A 1 7.27 -36.87 -13.03
CA MET A 1 6.50 -35.76 -13.62
C MET A 1 7.49 -34.99 -14.44
N ASN A 2 7.29 -34.90 -15.75
CA ASN A 2 8.26 -34.34 -16.67
C ASN A 2 8.36 -32.82 -16.49
N ASP A 3 9.60 -32.36 -16.48
CA ASP A 3 10.08 -30.95 -16.29
C ASP A 3 9.72 -30.00 -17.46
N THR A 4 8.61 -30.24 -18.19
CA THR A 4 8.35 -29.60 -19.50
C THR A 4 7.19 -28.59 -19.50
N ASP A 5 6.62 -28.23 -18.34
CA ASP A 5 5.43 -27.37 -18.28
C ASP A 5 5.64 -25.96 -17.66
N VAL A 6 6.88 -25.58 -17.35
CA VAL A 6 7.17 -24.17 -17.04
C VAL A 6 7.53 -23.49 -18.34
N PRO A 7 6.79 -22.43 -18.78
CA PRO A 7 7.21 -21.65 -19.94
C PRO A 7 8.68 -21.25 -19.73
N ALA A 8 9.51 -21.47 -20.73
CA ALA A 8 10.89 -20.97 -20.68
C ALA A 8 10.80 -19.50 -20.26
N ARG A 9 11.54 -19.08 -19.20
CA ARG A 9 11.51 -17.71 -18.64
C ARG A 9 11.92 -16.68 -19.70
N SER A 10 11.04 -16.50 -20.71
CA SER A 10 11.28 -15.63 -21.88
C SER A 10 11.55 -14.18 -21.49
N TRP A 11 11.00 -13.74 -20.36
CA TRP A 11 11.20 -12.38 -19.82
C TRP A 11 12.64 -12.06 -19.41
N LEU A 12 13.48 -13.07 -19.16
CA LEU A 12 14.87 -12.83 -18.79
C LEU A 12 15.68 -12.13 -19.90
N ALA A 13 15.29 -12.33 -21.17
CA ALA A 13 15.90 -11.62 -22.30
C ALA A 13 15.56 -10.11 -22.31
N SER A 14 14.49 -9.73 -21.61
CA SER A 14 14.01 -8.34 -21.50
C SER A 14 14.48 -7.63 -20.22
N TYR A 15 15.23 -8.31 -19.35
CA TYR A 15 15.72 -7.72 -18.11
C TYR A 15 16.65 -6.54 -18.37
N PRO A 16 16.60 -5.49 -17.49
CA PRO A 16 17.59 -4.43 -17.54
C PRO A 16 19.01 -4.96 -17.36
N PRO A 17 20.01 -4.34 -18.01
CA PRO A 17 21.40 -4.72 -17.78
C PRO A 17 21.79 -4.66 -16.29
N GLY A 18 22.44 -5.73 -15.82
CA GLY A 18 22.90 -5.81 -14.42
C GLY A 18 21.89 -6.42 -13.45
N VAL A 19 20.62 -6.60 -13.85
CA VAL A 19 19.63 -7.30 -13.01
C VAL A 19 19.82 -8.82 -13.14
N PRO A 20 20.02 -9.56 -12.03
CA PRO A 20 20.22 -11.00 -12.06
C PRO A 20 18.90 -11.73 -12.33
N ALA A 21 18.97 -12.96 -12.88
CA ALA A 21 17.79 -13.81 -13.06
C ALA A 21 17.22 -14.33 -11.72
N THR A 22 18.08 -14.45 -10.72
CA THR A 22 17.74 -15.03 -9.40
C THR A 22 18.44 -14.25 -8.29
N ILE A 23 17.85 -14.27 -7.09
CA ILE A 23 18.46 -13.83 -5.83
C ILE A 23 18.62 -15.04 -4.90
N ASP A 24 19.45 -14.90 -3.87
CA ASP A 24 19.53 -15.85 -2.78
C ASP A 24 18.57 -15.41 -1.65
N PRO A 25 17.41 -16.07 -1.50
CA PRO A 25 16.44 -15.68 -0.47
C PRO A 25 16.90 -16.03 0.95
N ASP A 26 17.98 -16.76 1.10
CA ASP A 26 18.55 -17.22 2.37
C ASP A 26 19.88 -16.48 2.71
N GLU A 27 20.22 -15.40 1.97
CA GLU A 27 21.39 -14.55 2.24
C GLU A 27 21.38 -13.99 3.67
N TYR A 28 20.21 -13.65 4.18
CA TYR A 28 19.96 -13.28 5.58
C TYR A 28 19.00 -14.27 6.21
N ARG A 29 19.32 -14.74 7.43
CA ARG A 29 18.46 -15.70 8.16
C ARG A 29 17.10 -15.12 8.52
N SER A 30 17.04 -13.79 8.69
CA SER A 30 15.83 -13.09 9.10
C SER A 30 15.88 -11.61 8.71
N LEU A 31 14.73 -10.92 8.76
CA LEU A 31 14.69 -9.45 8.66
C LEU A 31 15.51 -8.78 9.78
N THR A 32 15.61 -9.41 10.96
CA THR A 32 16.44 -8.89 12.05
C THR A 32 17.89 -8.84 11.65
N ASP A 33 18.43 -9.94 11.09
CA ASP A 33 19.81 -10.00 10.62
C ASP A 33 20.08 -8.95 9.52
N LEU A 34 19.18 -8.84 8.54
CA LEU A 34 19.27 -7.87 7.47
C LEU A 34 19.30 -6.43 8.02
N LEU A 35 18.40 -6.09 8.95
CA LEU A 35 18.30 -4.74 9.51
C LEU A 35 19.46 -4.43 10.46
N GLU A 36 19.93 -5.39 11.26
CA GLU A 36 21.10 -5.21 12.13
C GLU A 36 22.38 -5.00 11.31
N HIS A 37 22.57 -5.78 10.23
CA HIS A 37 23.66 -5.56 9.28
C HIS A 37 23.59 -4.13 8.70
N SER A 38 22.43 -3.71 8.25
CA SER A 38 22.24 -2.39 7.66
C SER A 38 22.48 -1.25 8.66
N MET A 39 21.97 -1.37 9.90
CA MET A 39 22.18 -0.36 10.93
C MET A 39 23.65 -0.26 11.35
N ALA A 40 24.38 -1.36 11.39
CA ALA A 40 25.81 -1.36 11.65
C ALA A 40 26.60 -0.70 10.50
N THR A 41 26.26 -1.02 9.25
CA THR A 41 26.95 -0.50 8.06
C THR A 41 26.71 1.01 7.86
N HIS A 42 25.47 1.46 8.07
CA HIS A 42 25.05 2.82 7.76
C HIS A 42 24.81 3.71 8.99
N HIS A 43 25.40 3.38 10.13
CA HIS A 43 25.11 3.96 11.46
C HIS A 43 25.05 5.50 11.49
N ALA A 44 25.88 6.19 10.72
CA ALA A 44 25.93 7.65 10.68
C ALA A 44 24.90 8.31 9.76
N ARG A 45 24.30 7.54 8.84
CA ARG A 45 23.36 8.05 7.82
C ARG A 45 21.99 8.40 8.41
N PRO A 46 21.23 9.29 7.73
CA PRO A 46 19.80 9.47 7.97
C PRO A 46 19.03 8.19 7.66
N ALA A 47 18.17 7.72 8.56
CA ALA A 47 17.28 6.57 8.32
C ALA A 47 15.84 7.01 8.04
N TYR A 48 15.35 7.95 8.85
CA TYR A 48 14.01 8.51 8.73
C TYR A 48 14.01 10.01 8.97
N THR A 49 13.21 10.74 8.20
CA THR A 49 12.95 12.17 8.42
C THR A 49 11.43 12.39 8.50
N SER A 50 10.95 13.09 9.52
CA SER A 50 9.55 13.47 9.71
C SER A 50 9.43 14.77 10.45
N MET A 51 8.54 15.66 10.02
CA MET A 51 8.26 16.96 10.68
C MET A 51 9.53 17.74 11.08
N GLY A 52 10.56 17.71 10.22
CA GLY A 52 11.83 18.39 10.42
C GLY A 52 12.77 17.76 11.44
N ARG A 53 12.49 16.54 11.91
CA ARG A 53 13.40 15.71 12.72
C ARG A 53 13.95 14.57 11.87
N THR A 54 15.26 14.39 11.87
CA THR A 54 15.94 13.25 11.26
C THR A 54 16.38 12.28 12.35
N LEU A 55 15.97 11.02 12.22
CA LEU A 55 16.43 9.88 13.01
C LEU A 55 17.55 9.18 12.21
N ARG A 56 18.73 9.06 12.80
CA ARG A 56 19.85 8.33 12.19
C ARG A 56 19.74 6.83 12.43
N TYR A 57 20.45 6.03 11.64
CA TYR A 57 20.52 4.58 11.84
C TYR A 57 20.98 4.20 13.25
N ALA A 58 22.00 4.86 13.79
CA ALA A 58 22.47 4.65 15.15
C ALA A 58 21.42 4.97 16.23
N GLU A 59 20.56 5.96 15.99
CA GLU A 59 19.47 6.29 16.91
C GLU A 59 18.35 5.25 16.84
N LEU A 60 18.00 4.80 15.61
CA LEU A 60 17.04 3.73 15.38
C LEU A 60 17.50 2.43 16.06
N ASP A 61 18.78 2.07 15.87
CA ASP A 61 19.42 0.90 16.47
C ASP A 61 19.27 0.93 18.00
N ARG A 62 19.70 2.01 18.64
CA ARG A 62 19.61 2.17 20.09
C ARG A 62 18.17 2.15 20.60
N MET A 63 17.27 2.96 20.00
CA MET A 63 15.89 3.08 20.47
C MET A 63 15.10 1.78 20.29
N SER A 64 15.33 1.06 19.21
CA SER A 64 14.69 -0.23 19.01
C SER A 64 15.25 -1.32 19.92
N ALA A 65 16.54 -1.25 20.30
CA ALA A 65 17.10 -2.14 21.33
C ALA A 65 16.50 -1.86 22.71
N ASP A 66 16.41 -0.58 23.09
CA ASP A 66 15.77 -0.16 24.34
C ASP A 66 14.32 -0.65 24.42
N LEU A 67 13.53 -0.44 23.35
CA LEU A 67 12.13 -0.89 23.32
C LEU A 67 12.01 -2.42 23.32
N ALA A 68 12.88 -3.13 22.61
CA ALA A 68 12.88 -4.59 22.58
C ALA A 68 13.15 -5.18 23.98
N ALA A 69 14.11 -4.62 24.71
CA ALA A 69 14.39 -5.01 26.10
C ALA A 69 13.16 -4.80 26.99
N TRP A 70 12.48 -3.66 26.85
CA TRP A 70 11.25 -3.39 27.61
C TRP A 70 10.12 -4.37 27.27
N LEU A 71 9.92 -4.68 25.98
CA LEU A 71 8.90 -5.64 25.51
C LEU A 71 9.14 -7.03 26.08
N GLN A 72 10.41 -7.45 26.22
CA GLN A 72 10.78 -8.75 26.79
C GLN A 72 10.67 -8.77 28.32
N GLN A 73 11.22 -7.77 29.00
CA GLN A 73 11.41 -7.80 30.46
C GLN A 73 10.20 -7.23 31.21
N ALA A 74 9.70 -6.07 30.81
CA ALA A 74 8.61 -5.40 31.49
C ALA A 74 7.23 -5.86 31.00
N ALA A 75 7.05 -6.02 29.68
CA ALA A 75 5.80 -6.51 29.11
C ALA A 75 5.71 -8.06 29.08
N GLY A 76 6.79 -8.78 29.35
CA GLY A 76 6.81 -10.25 29.43
C GLY A 76 6.49 -10.96 28.12
N LEU A 77 6.78 -10.31 26.97
CA LEU A 77 6.53 -10.88 25.66
C LEU A 77 7.66 -11.82 25.25
N SER A 78 7.29 -12.89 24.55
CA SER A 78 8.19 -13.96 24.11
C SER A 78 8.12 -14.16 22.60
N LYS A 79 9.12 -14.87 22.05
CA LYS A 79 9.16 -15.24 20.63
C LYS A 79 7.81 -15.82 20.17
N GLY A 80 7.31 -15.30 19.05
CA GLY A 80 6.03 -15.70 18.45
C GLY A 80 4.81 -15.00 19.02
N ASP A 81 4.92 -14.20 20.08
CA ASP A 81 3.83 -13.32 20.49
C ASP A 81 3.58 -12.24 19.43
N ARG A 82 2.36 -11.73 19.35
CA ARG A 82 1.94 -10.75 18.34
C ARG A 82 1.86 -9.37 18.94
N LEU A 83 2.59 -8.43 18.31
CA LEU A 83 2.54 -7.00 18.59
C LEU A 83 1.74 -6.29 17.50
N ALA A 84 0.60 -5.70 17.84
CA ALA A 84 -0.12 -4.82 16.95
C ALA A 84 0.57 -3.44 16.89
N ILE A 85 0.82 -2.93 15.67
CA ILE A 85 1.32 -1.57 15.45
C ILE A 85 0.22 -0.75 14.76
N MET A 86 -0.44 0.11 15.53
CA MET A 86 -1.54 0.97 15.09
C MET A 86 -1.07 2.43 15.01
N LEU A 87 -0.13 2.68 14.10
CA LEU A 87 0.53 3.96 13.92
C LEU A 87 0.46 4.43 12.46
N PRO A 88 0.25 5.74 12.21
CA PRO A 88 0.51 6.34 10.91
C PRO A 88 2.03 6.47 10.65
N ASN A 89 2.41 7.21 9.59
CA ASN A 89 3.81 7.46 9.24
C ASN A 89 4.47 8.44 10.24
N VAL A 90 4.83 7.94 11.41
CA VAL A 90 5.55 8.66 12.48
C VAL A 90 6.83 7.92 12.86
N LEU A 91 7.79 8.61 13.47
CA LEU A 91 9.11 8.05 13.82
C LEU A 91 9.04 6.85 14.78
N GLN A 92 7.96 6.73 15.53
CA GLN A 92 7.73 5.61 16.46
C GLN A 92 7.43 4.30 15.71
N TYR A 93 6.90 4.37 14.48
CA TYR A 93 6.59 3.17 13.70
C TYR A 93 7.86 2.32 13.43
N PRO A 94 8.94 2.84 12.80
CA PRO A 94 10.13 2.05 12.55
C PRO A 94 10.83 1.58 13.83
N VAL A 95 10.80 2.38 14.91
CA VAL A 95 11.36 1.97 16.21
C VAL A 95 10.59 0.75 16.74
N SER A 96 9.26 0.79 16.71
CA SER A 96 8.40 -0.31 17.15
C SER A 96 8.57 -1.57 16.29
N LEU A 97 8.70 -1.40 14.96
CA LEU A 97 8.89 -2.49 14.02
C LEU A 97 10.19 -3.25 14.29
N VAL A 98 11.31 -2.52 14.34
CA VAL A 98 12.63 -3.15 14.58
C VAL A 98 12.70 -3.73 15.98
N ALA A 99 12.10 -3.08 16.99
CA ALA A 99 12.03 -3.60 18.36
C ALA A 99 11.24 -4.91 18.43
N ALA A 100 10.11 -5.01 17.72
CA ALA A 100 9.32 -6.23 17.65
C ALA A 100 10.15 -7.41 17.12
N PHE A 101 10.86 -7.22 16.02
CA PHE A 101 11.72 -8.27 15.46
C PHE A 101 12.85 -8.65 16.40
N ARG A 102 13.50 -7.67 17.04
CA ARG A 102 14.54 -7.93 18.02
C ARG A 102 14.06 -8.69 19.26
N ALA A 103 12.80 -8.50 19.62
CA ALA A 103 12.14 -9.26 20.69
C ALA A 103 11.58 -10.61 20.21
N GLY A 104 11.70 -10.95 18.93
CA GLY A 104 11.17 -12.19 18.35
C GLY A 104 9.68 -12.20 18.12
N LEU A 105 9.05 -11.04 18.04
CA LEU A 105 7.60 -10.91 17.95
C LEU A 105 7.13 -10.91 16.50
N THR A 106 5.93 -11.43 16.28
CA THR A 106 5.19 -11.27 15.02
C THR A 106 4.48 -9.92 15.00
N VAL A 107 4.71 -9.11 13.98
CA VAL A 107 4.06 -7.81 13.83
C VAL A 107 2.68 -7.97 13.18
N VAL A 108 1.67 -7.30 13.77
CA VAL A 108 0.33 -7.17 13.22
C VAL A 108 0.12 -5.71 12.83
N ASN A 109 0.30 -5.41 11.55
CA ASN A 109 0.05 -4.06 11.07
C ASN A 109 -1.45 -3.74 11.13
N THR A 110 -1.78 -2.68 11.87
CA THR A 110 -3.15 -2.30 12.16
C THR A 110 -3.43 -0.91 11.62
N ASN A 111 -4.49 -0.79 10.84
CA ASN A 111 -4.90 0.50 10.29
C ASN A 111 -5.42 1.42 11.42
N PRO A 112 -4.80 2.61 11.64
CA PRO A 112 -5.24 3.54 12.68
C PRO A 112 -6.68 4.05 12.51
N LEU A 113 -7.24 3.96 11.30
CA LEU A 113 -8.58 4.43 10.99
C LEU A 113 -9.64 3.33 11.05
N TYR A 114 -9.34 2.18 11.62
CA TYR A 114 -10.33 1.12 11.82
C TYR A 114 -11.43 1.57 12.79
N THR A 115 -12.64 1.17 12.47
CA THR A 115 -13.78 1.25 13.40
C THR A 115 -13.56 0.30 14.58
N PRO A 116 -14.25 0.48 15.72
CA PRO A 116 -14.18 -0.47 16.84
C PRO A 116 -14.44 -1.92 16.42
N ARG A 117 -15.41 -2.15 15.54
CA ARG A 117 -15.74 -3.49 15.03
C ARG A 117 -14.58 -4.12 14.24
N GLU A 118 -13.92 -3.35 13.37
CA GLU A 118 -12.79 -3.83 12.55
C GLU A 118 -11.57 -4.10 13.43
N LEU A 119 -11.27 -3.18 14.37
CA LEU A 119 -10.17 -3.33 15.30
C LEU A 119 -10.35 -4.57 16.18
N LYS A 120 -11.53 -4.75 16.79
CA LYS A 120 -11.87 -5.94 17.56
C LYS A 120 -11.65 -7.22 16.77
N ALA A 121 -12.17 -7.27 15.54
CA ALA A 121 -12.06 -8.45 14.68
C ALA A 121 -10.61 -8.81 14.39
N GLN A 122 -9.76 -7.83 14.07
CA GLN A 122 -8.34 -8.06 13.78
C GLN A 122 -7.56 -8.48 15.03
N LEU A 123 -7.74 -7.79 16.15
CA LEU A 123 -7.01 -8.10 17.39
C LEU A 123 -7.37 -9.47 17.95
N ALA A 124 -8.66 -9.83 17.90
CA ALA A 124 -9.13 -11.16 18.34
C ALA A 124 -8.65 -12.29 17.42
N ASP A 125 -8.70 -12.11 16.08
CA ASP A 125 -8.26 -13.13 15.11
C ASP A 125 -6.74 -13.34 15.18
N SER A 126 -5.96 -12.25 15.23
CA SER A 126 -4.49 -12.30 15.35
C SER A 126 -4.06 -12.84 16.72
N GLY A 127 -4.84 -12.63 17.76
CA GLY A 127 -4.47 -12.91 19.14
C GLY A 127 -3.30 -12.04 19.61
N SER A 128 -3.28 -10.77 19.22
CA SER A 128 -2.26 -9.80 19.65
C SER A 128 -2.29 -9.63 21.15
N ARG A 129 -1.10 -9.71 21.81
CA ARG A 129 -0.95 -9.54 23.26
C ARG A 129 -0.52 -8.11 23.64
N ALA A 130 0.08 -7.40 22.71
CA ALA A 130 0.48 -6.02 22.93
C ALA A 130 0.11 -5.15 21.75
N VAL A 131 -0.05 -3.85 22.00
CA VAL A 131 -0.30 -2.84 20.97
C VAL A 131 0.51 -1.57 21.20
N VAL A 132 1.10 -1.05 20.12
CA VAL A 132 1.63 0.33 20.07
C VAL A 132 0.64 1.19 19.30
N ILE A 133 0.10 2.22 19.95
CA ILE A 133 -0.99 3.02 19.39
C ILE A 133 -0.73 4.51 19.51
N LEU A 134 -1.13 5.29 18.49
CA LEU A 134 -1.16 6.74 18.60
C LEU A 134 -2.36 7.18 19.45
N GLU A 135 -2.14 8.11 20.38
CA GLU A 135 -3.18 8.58 21.32
C GLU A 135 -4.46 9.11 20.66
N ASN A 136 -4.37 9.53 19.40
CA ASN A 136 -5.53 9.94 18.60
C ASN A 136 -6.57 8.82 18.40
N PHE A 137 -6.15 7.58 18.53
CA PHE A 137 -6.97 6.38 18.27
C PHE A 137 -7.16 5.53 19.53
N ALA A 138 -6.66 5.98 20.68
CA ALA A 138 -6.72 5.22 21.93
C ALA A 138 -8.16 4.97 22.40
N GLN A 139 -9.11 5.88 22.13
CA GLN A 139 -10.53 5.70 22.43
C GLN A 139 -11.12 4.49 21.69
N VAL A 140 -10.76 4.29 20.42
CA VAL A 140 -11.25 3.12 19.65
C VAL A 140 -10.76 1.80 20.25
N LEU A 141 -9.55 1.79 20.79
CA LEU A 141 -9.01 0.63 21.50
C LEU A 141 -9.73 0.41 22.84
N GLU A 142 -9.98 1.48 23.61
CA GLU A 142 -10.72 1.42 24.87
C GLU A 142 -12.08 0.74 24.72
N GLU A 143 -12.80 1.03 23.63
CA GLU A 143 -14.12 0.45 23.37
C GLU A 143 -14.10 -1.07 23.14
N VAL A 144 -12.94 -1.66 22.81
CA VAL A 144 -12.85 -3.07 22.39
C VAL A 144 -11.83 -3.91 23.17
N ILE A 145 -10.99 -3.29 23.99
CA ILE A 145 -9.84 -3.97 24.62
C ILE A 145 -10.23 -5.17 25.47
N GLU A 146 -11.34 -5.09 26.20
CA GLU A 146 -11.86 -6.17 27.05
C GLU A 146 -12.25 -7.42 26.24
N ASP A 147 -12.54 -7.27 24.95
CA ASP A 147 -12.92 -8.36 24.05
C ASP A 147 -11.71 -8.92 23.26
N THR A 148 -10.49 -8.56 23.64
CA THR A 148 -9.24 -8.93 22.96
C THR A 148 -8.27 -9.61 23.92
N ALA A 149 -7.16 -10.12 23.40
CA ALA A 149 -6.07 -10.69 24.18
C ALA A 149 -4.97 -9.66 24.53
N ILE A 150 -5.24 -8.36 24.40
CA ILE A 150 -4.27 -7.31 24.68
C ILE A 150 -4.03 -7.20 26.19
N GLU A 151 -2.78 -7.44 26.60
CA GLU A 151 -2.30 -7.33 27.99
C GLU A 151 -1.45 -6.06 28.18
N THR A 152 -0.82 -5.57 27.10
CA THR A 152 0.08 -4.43 27.15
C THR A 152 -0.30 -3.38 26.11
N VAL A 153 -0.47 -2.13 26.58
CA VAL A 153 -0.75 -0.98 25.71
C VAL A 153 0.35 0.05 25.82
N ILE A 154 0.98 0.40 24.69
CA ILE A 154 1.98 1.45 24.59
C ILE A 154 1.37 2.61 23.81
N VAL A 155 1.16 3.75 24.46
CA VAL A 155 0.56 4.92 23.83
C VAL A 155 1.63 5.98 23.55
N THR A 156 1.59 6.54 22.32
CA THR A 156 2.48 7.62 21.90
C THR A 156 1.73 8.83 21.37
N GLY A 157 2.27 10.02 21.56
CA GLY A 157 1.86 11.23 20.86
C GLY A 157 2.65 11.40 19.54
N ALA A 158 2.06 12.04 18.55
CA ALA A 158 2.70 12.22 17.24
C ALA A 158 4.07 12.92 17.32
N GLY A 159 4.24 13.80 18.30
CA GLY A 159 5.46 14.57 18.52
C GLY A 159 6.51 13.91 19.40
N ASP A 160 6.26 12.76 20.05
CA ASP A 160 7.07 12.24 21.13
C ASP A 160 8.56 12.03 20.78
N LEU A 161 8.90 11.72 19.54
CA LEU A 161 10.28 11.55 19.07
C LEU A 161 10.86 12.77 18.34
N LEU A 162 10.17 13.91 18.30
CA LEU A 162 10.67 15.12 17.64
C LEU A 162 11.75 15.86 18.44
N GLY A 163 11.92 15.52 19.72
CA GLY A 163 12.85 16.20 20.62
C GLY A 163 12.32 17.53 21.18
N PHE A 164 12.93 18.00 22.28
CA PHE A 164 12.58 19.29 22.90
C PHE A 164 13.05 20.47 22.03
N PRO A 165 12.28 21.57 21.88
CA PRO A 165 10.91 21.79 22.35
C PRO A 165 9.81 21.36 21.34
N ARG A 166 10.19 20.80 20.17
CA ARG A 166 9.27 20.46 19.08
C ARG A 166 8.23 19.40 19.50
N ALA A 167 8.63 18.44 20.32
CA ALA A 167 7.74 17.40 20.83
C ALA A 167 6.56 18.01 21.59
N GLN A 168 6.83 18.92 22.53
CA GLN A 168 5.81 19.57 23.34
C GLN A 168 4.89 20.44 22.48
N ALA A 169 5.47 21.22 21.56
CA ALA A 169 4.71 22.07 20.67
C ALA A 169 3.79 21.25 19.75
N ALA A 170 4.30 20.18 19.12
CA ALA A 170 3.51 19.32 18.24
C ALA A 170 2.36 18.65 19.01
N ASN A 171 2.64 18.03 20.15
CA ASN A 171 1.62 17.38 20.97
C ASN A 171 0.58 18.37 21.50
N PHE A 172 1.00 19.57 21.90
CA PHE A 172 0.07 20.64 22.31
C PHE A 172 -0.85 21.05 21.17
N ILE A 173 -0.32 21.27 19.97
CA ILE A 173 -1.10 21.64 18.80
C ILE A 173 -2.13 20.54 18.47
N VAL A 174 -1.70 19.28 18.44
CA VAL A 174 -2.58 18.14 18.11
C VAL A 174 -3.70 17.98 19.13
N ARG A 175 -3.38 18.08 20.46
CA ARG A 175 -4.34 17.89 21.55
C ARG A 175 -5.27 19.08 21.74
N HIS A 176 -4.74 20.30 21.79
CA HIS A 176 -5.48 21.47 22.28
C HIS A 176 -5.90 22.42 21.16
N VAL A 177 -5.11 22.59 20.10
CA VAL A 177 -5.43 23.49 18.98
C VAL A 177 -6.29 22.78 17.95
N ARG A 178 -5.83 21.60 17.46
CA ARG A 178 -6.55 20.81 16.47
C ARG A 178 -7.61 19.91 17.09
N ARG A 179 -7.55 19.66 18.38
CA ARG A 179 -8.49 18.80 19.15
C ARG A 179 -8.68 17.42 18.49
N GLN A 180 -7.58 16.83 18.03
CA GLN A 180 -7.57 15.54 17.32
C GLN A 180 -7.34 14.34 18.25
N VAL A 181 -7.21 14.55 19.55
CA VAL A 181 -7.09 13.50 20.57
C VAL A 181 -8.37 13.50 21.39
N PRO A 182 -9.26 12.52 21.19
CA PRO A 182 -10.43 12.32 22.05
C PRO A 182 -10.01 11.99 23.50
N GLU A 183 -10.92 12.15 24.45
CA GLU A 183 -10.73 11.61 25.80
C GLU A 183 -10.70 10.08 25.75
N TRP A 184 -9.79 9.47 26.50
CA TRP A 184 -9.67 8.02 26.61
C TRP A 184 -9.18 7.64 28.02
N SER A 185 -9.53 6.42 28.45
CA SER A 185 -9.15 5.86 29.75
C SER A 185 -8.61 4.44 29.55
N LEU A 186 -7.28 4.33 29.50
CA LEU A 186 -6.55 3.06 29.49
C LEU A 186 -5.55 3.13 30.66
N PRO A 187 -5.99 2.78 31.90
CA PRO A 187 -5.24 3.07 33.13
C PRO A 187 -3.85 2.43 33.17
N ASP A 188 -3.69 1.25 32.57
CA ASP A 188 -2.43 0.50 32.56
C ASP A 188 -1.56 0.81 31.32
N ALA A 189 -1.95 1.80 30.50
CA ALA A 189 -1.20 2.16 29.31
C ALA A 189 0.13 2.84 29.67
N VAL A 190 1.21 2.37 29.08
CA VAL A 190 2.56 2.92 29.25
C VAL A 190 2.84 3.92 28.13
N ARG A 191 3.42 5.07 28.47
CA ARG A 191 3.87 6.04 27.47
C ARG A 191 5.12 5.52 26.75
N PHE A 192 5.17 5.69 25.43
CA PHE A 192 6.26 5.21 24.57
C PHE A 192 7.65 5.64 25.07
N ASN A 193 7.80 6.92 25.44
CA ASN A 193 9.06 7.44 25.98
C ASN A 193 9.41 6.85 27.36
N VAL A 194 8.42 6.43 28.15
CA VAL A 194 8.64 5.72 29.42
C VAL A 194 9.15 4.32 29.12
N ALA A 195 8.54 3.60 28.20
CA ALA A 195 9.01 2.27 27.77
C ALA A 195 10.46 2.31 27.26
N LEU A 196 10.81 3.30 26.40
CA LEU A 196 12.19 3.51 25.96
C LEU A 196 13.15 3.79 27.13
N SER A 197 12.77 4.68 28.07
CA SER A 197 13.63 5.04 29.16
C SER A 197 13.86 3.90 30.15
N GLN A 198 12.86 3.09 30.42
CA GLN A 198 12.95 1.90 31.27
C GLN A 198 13.78 0.81 30.58
N GLY A 199 13.46 0.49 29.30
CA GLY A 199 14.14 -0.54 28.54
C GLY A 199 15.64 -0.30 28.35
N ARG A 200 16.10 0.96 28.44
CA ARG A 200 17.53 1.31 28.42
C ARG A 200 18.32 0.67 29.56
N TYR A 201 17.66 0.38 30.66
CA TYR A 201 18.29 -0.24 31.85
C TYR A 201 18.03 -1.73 31.96
N GLU A 202 17.26 -2.30 30.99
CA GLU A 202 16.98 -3.72 30.94
C GLU A 202 17.96 -4.46 30.02
N ASN A 203 18.13 -5.75 30.29
CA ASN A 203 18.96 -6.61 29.45
C ASN A 203 18.13 -7.23 28.33
N ARG A 204 18.38 -6.80 27.10
CA ARG A 204 17.80 -7.44 25.91
C ARG A 204 18.32 -8.86 25.78
N VAL A 205 17.41 -9.83 25.70
CA VAL A 205 17.73 -11.22 25.36
C VAL A 205 17.80 -11.34 23.84
N LEU A 206 18.91 -11.89 23.34
CA LEU A 206 19.02 -12.19 21.91
C LEU A 206 18.11 -13.37 21.55
N VAL A 207 17.27 -13.16 20.53
CA VAL A 207 16.33 -14.18 20.05
C VAL A 207 16.80 -14.68 18.70
N GLU A 208 17.02 -15.97 18.59
CA GLU A 208 17.27 -16.57 17.28
C GLU A 208 15.99 -16.65 16.47
N LEU A 209 16.01 -16.02 15.29
CA LEU A 209 14.97 -16.09 14.29
C LEU A 209 15.47 -16.82 13.06
N GLY A 210 14.63 -17.71 12.53
CA GLY A 210 14.88 -18.42 11.29
C GLY A 210 14.05 -17.87 10.13
N PRO A 211 14.33 -18.30 8.90
CA PRO A 211 13.64 -17.84 7.71
C PRO A 211 12.13 -18.13 7.71
N GLU A 212 11.73 -19.21 8.38
CA GLU A 212 10.31 -19.63 8.45
C GLU A 212 9.55 -19.04 9.65
N ASP A 213 10.22 -18.30 10.57
CA ASP A 213 9.53 -17.58 11.62
C ASP A 213 8.61 -16.50 11.00
N ILE A 214 7.46 -16.25 11.62
CA ILE A 214 6.48 -15.30 11.10
C ILE A 214 6.94 -13.87 11.42
N ALA A 215 7.19 -13.08 10.38
CA ALA A 215 7.50 -11.67 10.53
C ALA A 215 6.22 -10.83 10.69
N PHE A 216 5.21 -11.11 9.84
CA PHE A 216 3.97 -10.35 9.83
C PHE A 216 2.73 -11.24 9.73
N LEU A 217 1.66 -10.80 10.38
CA LEU A 217 0.29 -11.08 9.98
C LEU A 217 -0.23 -9.82 9.30
N GLN A 218 -0.22 -9.83 7.97
CA GLN A 218 -0.61 -8.66 7.18
C GLN A 218 -2.06 -8.84 6.72
N TYR A 219 -2.98 -8.09 7.34
CA TYR A 219 -4.40 -8.20 7.03
C TYR A 219 -4.76 -7.50 5.73
N THR A 220 -5.49 -8.20 4.87
CA THR A 220 -6.03 -7.66 3.63
C THR A 220 -7.49 -7.32 3.81
N GLY A 221 -7.93 -6.20 3.26
CA GLY A 221 -9.35 -5.91 3.11
C GLY A 221 -9.95 -6.86 2.08
N GLY A 222 -10.35 -8.04 2.53
CA GLY A 222 -10.95 -9.03 1.66
C GLY A 222 -12.21 -8.48 0.98
N THR A 223 -12.34 -8.76 -0.31
CA THR A 223 -13.51 -8.39 -1.11
C THR A 223 -14.77 -9.17 -0.73
N THR A 224 -14.59 -10.23 0.08
CA THR A 224 -15.65 -11.08 0.65
C THR A 224 -16.17 -10.58 2.00
N GLY A 225 -15.66 -9.47 2.54
CA GLY A 225 -16.17 -8.81 3.75
C GLY A 225 -15.42 -9.12 5.05
N VAL A 226 -14.68 -10.23 5.14
CA VAL A 226 -13.86 -10.56 6.32
C VAL A 226 -12.38 -10.41 5.96
N ALA A 227 -11.67 -9.55 6.70
CA ALA A 227 -10.23 -9.39 6.52
C ALA A 227 -9.49 -10.69 6.86
N LYS A 228 -8.50 -11.06 6.02
CA LYS A 228 -7.68 -12.26 6.20
C LYS A 228 -6.24 -11.84 6.46
N GLY A 229 -5.59 -12.44 7.45
CA GLY A 229 -4.18 -12.20 7.72
C GLY A 229 -3.30 -13.08 6.82
N ALA A 230 -2.58 -12.49 5.86
CA ALA A 230 -1.54 -13.20 5.14
C ALA A 230 -0.34 -13.42 6.08
N VAL A 231 0.12 -14.67 6.17
CA VAL A 231 1.30 -15.04 6.97
C VAL A 231 2.53 -14.81 6.11
N LEU A 232 3.27 -13.74 6.42
CA LEU A 232 4.53 -13.40 5.78
C LEU A 232 5.68 -13.78 6.70
N THR A 233 6.54 -14.69 6.24
CA THR A 233 7.73 -15.13 6.98
C THR A 233 8.88 -14.14 6.82
N HIS A 234 9.90 -14.22 7.67
CA HIS A 234 11.11 -13.44 7.48
C HIS A 234 11.71 -13.66 6.09
N ARG A 235 11.74 -14.91 5.60
CA ARG A 235 12.23 -15.26 4.27
C ARG A 235 11.47 -14.58 3.14
N ASN A 236 10.14 -14.48 3.26
CA ASN A 236 9.34 -13.83 2.21
C ASN A 236 9.73 -12.36 2.04
N LEU A 237 9.91 -11.64 3.15
CA LEU A 237 10.26 -10.22 3.12
C LEU A 237 11.73 -9.99 2.74
N VAL A 238 12.66 -10.81 3.26
CA VAL A 238 14.08 -10.76 2.85
C VAL A 238 14.18 -10.95 1.35
N ALA A 239 13.55 -11.99 0.82
CA ALA A 239 13.55 -12.26 -0.62
C ALA A 239 13.02 -11.05 -1.42
N ASN A 240 11.89 -10.46 -0.99
CA ASN A 240 11.30 -9.35 -1.74
C ASN A 240 12.14 -8.07 -1.65
N VAL A 241 12.79 -7.81 -0.51
CA VAL A 241 13.76 -6.69 -0.38
C VAL A 241 14.93 -6.88 -1.34
N LEU A 242 15.52 -8.09 -1.42
CA LEU A 242 16.64 -8.39 -2.32
C LEU A 242 16.24 -8.34 -3.80
N GLN A 243 15.04 -8.83 -4.14
CA GLN A 243 14.48 -8.75 -5.49
C GLN A 243 14.33 -7.29 -5.94
N LEU A 244 13.75 -6.44 -5.07
CA LEU A 244 13.54 -5.03 -5.36
C LEU A 244 14.86 -4.25 -5.38
N GLU A 245 15.79 -4.56 -4.49
CA GLU A 245 17.12 -3.95 -4.48
C GLU A 245 17.82 -4.19 -5.81
N SER A 246 17.93 -5.45 -6.25
CA SER A 246 18.57 -5.78 -7.51
C SER A 246 17.91 -5.14 -8.73
N TRP A 247 16.59 -4.83 -8.63
CA TRP A 247 15.86 -4.16 -9.70
C TRP A 247 16.09 -2.66 -9.74
N ILE A 248 16.15 -2.00 -8.57
CA ILE A 248 16.28 -0.54 -8.50
C ILE A 248 17.74 -0.06 -8.51
N ALA A 249 18.69 -0.91 -8.14
CA ALA A 249 20.10 -0.53 -8.02
C ALA A 249 20.67 0.14 -9.29
N PRO A 250 20.42 -0.37 -10.52
CA PRO A 250 20.88 0.28 -11.74
C PRO A 250 20.32 1.70 -11.94
N ALA A 251 19.06 1.93 -11.54
CA ALA A 251 18.41 3.24 -11.69
C ALA A 251 18.81 4.24 -10.61
N LEU A 252 19.12 3.77 -9.40
CA LEU A 252 19.65 4.62 -8.34
C LEU A 252 21.11 5.04 -8.63
N GLY A 253 21.88 4.17 -9.27
CA GLY A 253 23.26 4.43 -9.67
C GLY A 253 24.13 4.84 -8.47
N ASP A 254 24.80 5.99 -8.60
CA ASP A 254 25.73 6.58 -7.63
C ASP A 254 25.07 7.54 -6.64
N ALA A 255 23.76 7.45 -6.42
CA ALA A 255 23.08 8.30 -5.46
C ALA A 255 23.67 8.11 -4.04
N GLU A 256 24.37 9.14 -3.53
CA GLU A 256 25.08 9.06 -2.24
C GLU A 256 24.14 8.87 -1.04
N ASP A 257 22.98 9.52 -1.06
CA ASP A 257 21.98 9.47 0.02
C ASP A 257 20.57 9.23 -0.57
N PRO A 258 20.27 7.99 -1.03
CA PRO A 258 18.99 7.71 -1.63
C PRO A 258 17.85 7.95 -0.63
N THR A 259 16.88 8.78 -1.02
CA THR A 259 15.75 9.16 -0.17
C THR A 259 14.43 8.83 -0.85
N ILE A 260 13.59 8.03 -0.17
CA ILE A 260 12.23 7.74 -0.62
C ILE A 260 11.21 8.65 0.04
N VAL A 261 10.23 9.10 -0.74
CA VAL A 261 9.05 9.80 -0.21
C VAL A 261 8.05 8.78 0.33
N GLY A 262 7.99 8.65 1.64
CA GLY A 262 7.09 7.75 2.36
C GLY A 262 5.70 8.37 2.58
N ALA A 263 4.93 8.55 1.51
CA ALA A 263 3.58 9.10 1.56
C ALA A 263 2.50 8.03 1.78
N LEU A 264 2.74 6.80 1.33
CA LEU A 264 1.84 5.68 1.55
C LEU A 264 1.97 5.17 3.00
N PRO A 265 0.86 4.67 3.59
CA PRO A 265 0.88 4.20 4.97
C PRO A 265 1.80 2.98 5.18
N MET A 266 2.73 3.04 6.14
CA MET A 266 3.64 1.93 6.46
C MET A 266 2.94 0.69 7.04
N TYR A 267 1.72 0.81 7.56
CA TYR A 267 0.93 -0.36 7.95
C TYR A 267 0.40 -1.16 6.74
N HIS A 268 0.58 -0.64 5.52
CA HIS A 268 0.29 -1.36 4.28
C HIS A 268 1.59 -1.91 3.69
N VAL A 269 1.57 -3.16 3.23
CA VAL A 269 2.76 -3.90 2.79
C VAL A 269 3.56 -3.19 1.68
N PHE A 270 2.91 -2.45 0.79
CA PHE A 270 3.60 -1.72 -0.29
C PHE A 270 4.58 -0.68 0.26
N ALA A 271 4.14 0.19 1.16
CA ALA A 271 5.02 1.17 1.80
C ALA A 271 5.99 0.53 2.78
N LEU A 272 5.54 -0.52 3.49
CA LEU A 272 6.37 -1.27 4.44
C LEU A 272 7.63 -1.84 3.78
N THR A 273 7.45 -2.59 2.69
CA THR A 273 8.60 -3.23 2.02
C THR A 273 9.53 -2.21 1.38
N GLN A 274 9.00 -1.10 0.86
CA GLN A 274 9.84 0.00 0.40
C GLN A 274 10.63 0.65 1.54
N ALA A 275 10.02 0.82 2.72
CA ALA A 275 10.72 1.33 3.89
C ALA A 275 11.84 0.37 4.34
N LEU A 276 11.60 -0.94 4.31
CA LEU A 276 12.62 -1.96 4.58
C LEU A 276 13.73 -1.94 3.53
N LEU A 277 13.39 -1.82 2.25
CA LEU A 277 14.34 -1.70 1.16
C LEU A 277 15.27 -0.50 1.33
N PHE A 278 14.70 0.68 1.62
CA PHE A 278 15.51 1.88 1.83
C PHE A 278 16.36 1.82 3.10
N LEU A 279 15.88 1.14 4.15
CA LEU A 279 16.74 0.81 5.29
C LEU A 279 17.89 -0.11 4.89
N TYR A 280 17.64 -1.14 4.06
CA TYR A 280 18.64 -2.10 3.63
C TYR A 280 19.77 -1.43 2.82
N ILE A 281 19.43 -0.57 1.87
CA ILE A 281 20.42 0.11 1.01
C ILE A 281 21.10 1.34 1.67
N GLY A 282 20.84 1.62 2.93
CA GLY A 282 21.41 2.77 3.63
C GLY A 282 20.76 4.11 3.26
N GLY A 283 19.54 4.09 2.75
CA GLY A 283 18.77 5.26 2.35
C GLY A 283 17.95 5.86 3.47
N CYS A 284 17.29 6.99 3.18
CA CYS A 284 16.42 7.72 4.09
C CYS A 284 14.95 7.60 3.68
N ASN A 285 14.06 7.41 4.64
CA ASN A 285 12.62 7.46 4.46
C ASN A 285 12.09 8.83 4.93
N LEU A 286 11.66 9.67 3.98
CA LEU A 286 10.98 10.93 4.27
C LEU A 286 9.50 10.65 4.54
N LEU A 287 9.12 10.58 5.80
CA LEU A 287 7.76 10.25 6.23
C LEU A 287 6.83 11.44 6.08
N ILE A 288 5.80 11.29 5.29
CA ILE A 288 4.71 12.26 5.16
C ILE A 288 3.60 11.85 6.14
N ALA A 289 3.45 12.63 7.21
CA ALA A 289 2.53 12.30 8.30
C ALA A 289 1.05 12.38 7.87
N ASN A 290 0.71 13.35 7.01
CA ASN A 290 -0.63 13.48 6.44
C ASN A 290 -0.56 13.76 4.93
N PRO A 291 -0.64 12.74 4.07
CA PRO A 291 -0.55 12.90 2.63
C PRO A 291 -1.75 13.61 1.98
N ARG A 292 -2.81 13.91 2.75
CA ARG A 292 -3.98 14.68 2.30
C ARG A 292 -3.82 16.19 2.52
N ASP A 293 -2.87 16.61 3.35
CA ASP A 293 -2.50 18.02 3.55
C ASP A 293 -1.47 18.43 2.48
N PHE A 294 -1.94 18.67 1.25
CA PHE A 294 -1.07 18.97 0.11
C PHE A 294 -0.17 20.18 0.31
N PRO A 295 -0.61 21.31 0.93
CA PRO A 295 0.30 22.42 1.24
C PRO A 295 1.48 22.02 2.14
N ALA A 296 1.22 21.24 3.19
CA ALA A 296 2.27 20.72 4.07
C ALA A 296 3.15 19.72 3.33
N PHE A 297 2.57 18.83 2.54
CA PHE A 297 3.29 17.82 1.76
C PHE A 297 4.25 18.49 0.75
N VAL A 298 3.77 19.42 -0.07
CA VAL A 298 4.62 20.17 -1.03
C VAL A 298 5.72 20.94 -0.30
N SER A 299 5.43 21.48 0.89
CA SER A 299 6.43 22.14 1.74
C SER A 299 7.52 21.17 2.22
N ASP A 300 7.15 19.94 2.58
CA ASP A 300 8.12 18.92 2.98
C ASP A 300 8.98 18.47 1.79
N LEU A 301 8.41 18.28 0.61
CA LEU A 301 9.14 17.98 -0.61
C LEU A 301 10.13 19.10 -0.99
N ARG A 302 9.74 20.37 -0.82
CA ARG A 302 10.62 21.52 -1.11
C ARG A 302 11.83 21.61 -0.19
N ARG A 303 11.72 21.09 1.04
CA ARG A 303 12.80 21.15 2.06
C ARG A 303 13.75 19.96 2.00
N ASN A 304 13.34 18.87 1.35
CA ASN A 304 14.08 17.62 1.33
C ASN A 304 14.35 17.19 -0.11
N ARG A 305 15.58 16.82 -0.39
CA ARG A 305 15.92 16.16 -1.66
C ARG A 305 15.41 14.73 -1.61
N PHE A 306 14.85 14.25 -2.71
CA PHE A 306 14.36 12.88 -2.82
C PHE A 306 14.75 12.27 -4.17
N THR A 307 15.06 10.99 -4.14
CA THR A 307 15.53 10.22 -5.30
C THR A 307 14.47 9.25 -5.80
N PHE A 308 13.54 8.88 -4.92
CA PHE A 308 12.51 7.88 -5.20
C PHE A 308 11.15 8.37 -4.71
N PHE A 309 10.17 8.31 -5.59
CA PHE A 309 8.79 8.66 -5.26
C PHE A 309 7.86 7.49 -5.58
N SER A 310 7.15 6.97 -4.59
CA SER A 310 6.15 5.93 -4.81
C SER A 310 4.75 6.40 -4.42
N GLY A 311 3.78 5.94 -5.16
CA GLY A 311 2.40 6.33 -4.92
C GLY A 311 1.37 5.46 -5.61
N VAL A 312 0.12 5.80 -5.38
CA VAL A 312 -1.04 5.30 -6.14
C VAL A 312 -1.46 6.37 -7.15
N ASN A 313 -2.18 5.98 -8.20
CA ASN A 313 -2.62 6.90 -9.26
C ASN A 313 -3.32 8.17 -8.72
N THR A 314 -4.20 8.00 -7.73
CA THR A 314 -4.92 9.13 -7.11
C THR A 314 -4.00 10.11 -6.40
N LEU A 315 -2.90 9.65 -5.78
CA LEU A 315 -1.91 10.52 -5.15
C LEU A 315 -1.14 11.33 -6.19
N PHE A 316 -0.67 10.69 -7.26
CA PHE A 316 0.02 11.37 -8.36
C PHE A 316 -0.87 12.44 -8.99
N ASN A 317 -2.12 12.08 -9.32
CA ASN A 317 -3.07 13.03 -9.88
C ASN A 317 -3.37 14.22 -8.94
N ALA A 318 -3.52 13.96 -7.64
CA ALA A 318 -3.76 15.01 -6.66
C ALA A 318 -2.55 15.97 -6.53
N LEU A 319 -1.33 15.45 -6.49
CA LEU A 319 -0.10 16.27 -6.44
C LEU A 319 0.08 17.11 -7.70
N LEU A 320 -0.17 16.55 -8.88
CA LEU A 320 -0.12 17.30 -10.15
C LEU A 320 -1.11 18.48 -10.20
N ASN A 321 -2.16 18.46 -9.38
CA ASN A 321 -3.12 19.55 -9.24
C ASN A 321 -2.88 20.40 -7.97
N ALA A 322 -1.88 20.05 -7.13
CA ALA A 322 -1.57 20.78 -5.91
C ALA A 322 -0.76 22.06 -6.22
N PRO A 323 -1.14 23.22 -5.64
CA PRO A 323 -0.38 24.44 -5.83
C PRO A 323 1.09 24.31 -5.41
N GLY A 324 2.00 24.75 -6.28
CA GLY A 324 3.44 24.78 -6.03
C GLY A 324 4.14 23.43 -6.17
N PHE A 325 3.46 22.36 -6.55
CA PHE A 325 4.10 21.07 -6.84
C PHE A 325 4.97 21.14 -8.09
N ALA A 326 4.46 21.75 -9.18
CA ALA A 326 5.21 21.88 -10.43
C ALA A 326 6.45 22.80 -10.31
N ASP A 327 6.54 23.60 -9.24
CA ASP A 327 7.66 24.50 -8.97
C ASP A 327 8.78 23.83 -8.14
N LEU A 328 8.65 22.53 -7.83
CA LEU A 328 9.67 21.79 -7.07
C LEU A 328 10.88 21.45 -7.94
N ASP A 329 12.02 21.25 -7.28
CA ASP A 329 13.24 20.75 -7.93
C ASP A 329 13.21 19.21 -7.98
N PHE A 330 13.04 18.66 -9.17
CA PHE A 330 13.03 17.22 -9.44
C PHE A 330 14.37 16.68 -9.97
N SER A 331 15.44 17.49 -9.97
CA SER A 331 16.74 17.11 -10.54
C SER A 331 17.38 15.88 -9.90
N HIS A 332 16.99 15.58 -8.64
CA HIS A 332 17.45 14.41 -7.90
C HIS A 332 16.53 13.20 -8.03
N LEU A 333 15.33 13.35 -8.59
CA LEU A 333 14.37 12.26 -8.75
C LEU A 333 14.85 11.27 -9.82
N ARG A 334 15.12 10.04 -9.41
CA ARG A 334 15.60 8.96 -10.28
C ARG A 334 14.48 7.98 -10.65
N VAL A 335 13.60 7.69 -9.70
CA VAL A 335 12.54 6.70 -9.87
C VAL A 335 11.20 7.23 -9.38
N SER A 336 10.19 7.13 -10.23
CA SER A 336 8.77 7.32 -9.88
C SER A 336 8.03 6.00 -10.08
N LEU A 337 7.47 5.44 -9.00
CA LEU A 337 6.87 4.12 -9.00
C LEU A 337 5.39 4.16 -8.63
N GLY A 338 4.53 3.81 -9.57
CA GLY A 338 3.09 3.64 -9.38
C GLY A 338 2.74 2.19 -9.08
N GLY A 339 1.89 1.96 -8.09
CA GLY A 339 1.45 0.61 -7.77
C GLY A 339 0.18 0.58 -6.92
N GLY A 340 -0.29 -0.64 -6.64
CA GLY A 340 -1.47 -0.85 -5.81
C GLY A 340 -2.81 -0.61 -6.52
N MET A 341 -2.85 0.12 -7.61
CA MET A 341 -3.96 0.28 -8.56
C MET A 341 -3.39 0.66 -9.93
N ALA A 342 -4.17 0.49 -10.98
CA ALA A 342 -3.77 0.87 -12.33
C ALA A 342 -3.38 2.36 -12.38
N VAL A 343 -2.29 2.66 -13.07
CA VAL A 343 -1.86 4.02 -13.39
C VAL A 343 -2.53 4.43 -14.70
N GLN A 344 -3.18 5.58 -14.67
CA GLN A 344 -3.81 6.13 -15.87
C GLN A 344 -2.74 6.80 -16.76
N ARG A 345 -2.77 6.51 -18.06
CA ARG A 345 -1.83 7.07 -19.04
C ARG A 345 -1.73 8.59 -18.97
N ALA A 346 -2.88 9.28 -18.91
CA ALA A 346 -2.90 10.74 -18.82
C ALA A 346 -2.19 11.28 -17.57
N VAL A 347 -2.28 10.56 -16.43
CA VAL A 347 -1.56 10.92 -15.20
C VAL A 347 -0.07 10.67 -15.37
N ALA A 348 0.32 9.55 -15.97
CA ALA A 348 1.72 9.19 -16.18
C ALA A 348 2.42 10.17 -17.15
N GLU A 349 1.78 10.54 -18.24
CA GLU A 349 2.30 11.49 -19.21
C GLU A 349 2.48 12.88 -18.59
N ARG A 350 1.47 13.37 -17.88
CA ARG A 350 1.55 14.65 -17.18
C ARG A 350 2.59 14.64 -16.05
N TRP A 351 2.77 13.51 -15.35
CA TRP A 351 3.83 13.36 -14.35
C TRP A 351 5.21 13.54 -14.98
N LYS A 352 5.43 12.88 -16.13
CA LYS A 352 6.67 13.03 -16.89
C LYS A 352 6.91 14.46 -17.38
N GLU A 353 5.87 15.15 -17.86
CA GLU A 353 5.96 16.56 -18.27
C GLU A 353 6.39 17.47 -17.12
N VAL A 354 5.85 17.27 -15.92
CA VAL A 354 6.13 18.12 -14.76
C VAL A 354 7.47 17.78 -14.11
N THR A 355 7.77 16.48 -13.97
CA THR A 355 8.93 16.03 -13.17
C THR A 355 10.16 15.66 -14.01
N GLY A 356 10.00 15.48 -15.31
CA GLY A 356 11.03 14.92 -16.19
C GLY A 356 11.26 13.41 -16.01
N ASN A 357 10.54 12.75 -15.07
CA ASN A 357 10.74 11.35 -14.72
C ASN A 357 9.54 10.49 -15.13
N THR A 358 9.80 9.35 -15.77
CA THR A 358 8.74 8.42 -16.21
C THR A 358 8.07 7.76 -15.00
N LEU A 359 6.74 7.78 -14.94
CA LEU A 359 5.98 7.05 -13.92
C LEU A 359 5.88 5.58 -14.32
N THR A 360 6.65 4.75 -13.63
CA THR A 360 6.79 3.32 -13.89
C THR A 360 5.80 2.52 -13.04
N GLU A 361 5.14 1.52 -13.62
CA GLU A 361 4.22 0.66 -12.88
C GLU A 361 4.92 -0.55 -12.27
N ALA A 362 4.48 -0.88 -11.05
CA ALA A 362 4.78 -2.13 -10.36
C ALA A 362 3.50 -2.80 -9.86
N TRP A 363 3.50 -4.11 -9.83
CA TRP A 363 2.35 -4.88 -9.36
C TRP A 363 2.75 -5.92 -8.33
N GLY A 364 1.78 -6.20 -7.49
CA GLY A 364 1.86 -7.22 -6.46
C GLY A 364 0.69 -7.16 -5.50
N LEU A 365 0.68 -8.07 -4.55
CA LEU A 365 -0.36 -8.27 -3.57
C LEU A 365 0.24 -8.35 -2.17
N THR A 366 -0.56 -8.23 -1.14
CA THR A 366 -0.12 -8.53 0.23
C THR A 366 0.47 -9.93 0.32
N GLU A 367 -0.11 -10.86 -0.39
CA GLU A 367 0.26 -12.27 -0.49
C GLU A 367 1.59 -12.51 -1.23
N THR A 368 2.18 -11.47 -1.84
CA THR A 368 3.49 -11.52 -2.53
C THR A 368 4.55 -10.59 -1.91
N SER A 369 4.34 -10.04 -0.72
CA SER A 369 5.31 -9.34 0.16
C SER A 369 5.87 -7.95 -0.24
N PRO A 370 5.33 -7.09 -1.11
CA PRO A 370 4.25 -7.29 -2.05
C PRO A 370 4.69 -7.52 -3.49
N GLY A 371 5.96 -7.20 -3.86
CA GLY A 371 6.40 -7.07 -5.25
C GLY A 371 6.42 -8.39 -6.00
N ALA A 372 5.79 -8.46 -7.16
CA ALA A 372 5.85 -9.60 -8.05
C ALA A 372 6.37 -9.22 -9.44
N THR A 373 5.96 -8.06 -9.98
CA THR A 373 6.46 -7.53 -11.25
C THR A 373 6.76 -6.04 -11.15
N VAL A 374 7.73 -5.57 -11.91
CA VAL A 374 8.09 -4.15 -12.05
C VAL A 374 8.47 -3.89 -13.51
N ASN A 375 8.00 -2.79 -14.11
CA ASN A 375 8.49 -2.36 -15.41
C ASN A 375 9.98 -1.97 -15.32
N ARG A 376 10.66 -1.98 -16.45
CA ARG A 376 12.02 -1.45 -16.54
C ARG A 376 12.03 0.01 -16.16
N LEU A 377 13.00 0.40 -15.33
CA LEU A 377 13.13 1.78 -14.82
C LEU A 377 13.87 2.70 -15.81
N ASP A 378 14.43 2.12 -16.86
CA ASP A 378 15.05 2.83 -17.99
C ASP A 378 14.09 3.04 -19.19
N GLU A 379 12.80 2.69 -19.05
CA GLU A 379 11.79 3.00 -20.04
C GLU A 379 11.49 4.49 -20.11
N GLU A 380 11.55 5.05 -21.31
CA GLU A 380 11.30 6.49 -21.53
C GLU A 380 9.80 6.84 -21.60
N ALA A 381 8.93 5.86 -21.76
CA ALA A 381 7.48 6.08 -21.91
C ALA A 381 6.67 5.14 -21.02
N PHE A 382 5.46 5.57 -20.68
CA PHE A 382 4.49 4.74 -19.99
C PHE A 382 4.05 3.56 -20.86
N THR A 383 4.27 2.34 -20.38
CA THR A 383 4.03 1.11 -21.15
C THR A 383 2.58 0.62 -21.07
N GLY A 384 1.90 0.85 -19.94
CA GLY A 384 0.59 0.26 -19.63
C GLY A 384 0.66 -1.20 -19.20
N SER A 385 1.86 -1.78 -19.11
CA SER A 385 2.08 -3.11 -18.51
C SER A 385 2.35 -2.98 -17.02
N ILE A 386 2.12 -4.04 -16.26
CA ILE A 386 2.52 -4.13 -14.85
C ILE A 386 3.97 -4.61 -14.69
N GLY A 387 4.70 -4.78 -15.78
CA GLY A 387 6.14 -5.06 -15.82
C GLY A 387 6.51 -6.50 -16.06
N LEU A 388 7.78 -6.77 -15.81
CA LEU A 388 8.41 -8.08 -15.89
C LEU A 388 8.45 -8.74 -14.52
N PRO A 389 8.40 -10.09 -14.43
CA PRO A 389 8.59 -10.80 -13.17
C PRO A 389 9.92 -10.41 -12.51
N LEU A 390 9.91 -10.17 -11.20
CA LEU A 390 11.14 -9.92 -10.42
C LEU A 390 12.06 -11.15 -10.40
N PRO A 391 13.36 -11.00 -10.10
CA PRO A 391 14.28 -12.12 -9.95
C PRO A 391 13.73 -13.24 -9.06
N SER A 392 13.97 -14.50 -9.41
CA SER A 392 13.42 -15.68 -8.71
C SER A 392 11.89 -15.75 -8.67
N THR A 393 11.17 -14.98 -9.48
CA THR A 393 9.70 -15.01 -9.58
C THR A 393 9.28 -15.63 -10.91
N ASP A 394 8.33 -16.55 -10.84
CA ASP A 394 7.67 -17.11 -12.01
C ASP A 394 6.22 -16.61 -12.09
N ILE A 395 5.86 -16.05 -13.24
CA ILE A 395 4.48 -15.68 -13.57
C ILE A 395 3.97 -16.66 -14.63
N SER A 396 2.76 -17.16 -14.42
CA SER A 396 2.04 -17.96 -15.40
C SER A 396 0.59 -17.47 -15.53
N ILE A 397 0.10 -17.45 -16.76
CA ILE A 397 -1.31 -17.15 -17.03
C ILE A 397 -2.03 -18.50 -17.11
N ARG A 398 -3.12 -18.66 -16.33
CA ARG A 398 -3.79 -19.96 -16.21
C ARG A 398 -5.31 -19.85 -16.42
N ASP A 399 -5.89 -20.94 -16.89
CA ASP A 399 -7.34 -21.09 -16.99
C ASP A 399 -8.00 -21.37 -15.62
N ASP A 400 -9.32 -21.55 -15.63
CA ASP A 400 -10.08 -21.84 -14.40
C ASP A 400 -9.71 -23.18 -13.74
N ASP A 401 -9.26 -24.14 -14.55
CA ASP A 401 -8.76 -25.45 -14.08
C ASP A 401 -7.30 -25.38 -13.56
N GLY A 402 -6.66 -24.21 -13.64
CA GLY A 402 -5.29 -23.99 -13.20
C GLY A 402 -4.22 -24.48 -14.21
N LYS A 403 -4.59 -24.76 -15.48
CA LYS A 403 -3.65 -25.13 -16.53
C LYS A 403 -3.02 -23.89 -17.17
N PRO A 404 -1.70 -23.91 -17.43
CA PRO A 404 -1.05 -22.80 -18.12
C PRO A 404 -1.64 -22.55 -19.51
N LEU A 405 -1.81 -21.27 -19.85
CA LEU A 405 -2.24 -20.80 -21.15
C LEU A 405 -1.04 -20.33 -21.99
N PRO A 406 -1.11 -20.41 -23.34
CA PRO A 406 -0.12 -19.83 -24.24
C PRO A 406 0.05 -18.32 -24.07
N LEU A 407 1.23 -17.79 -24.46
CA LEU A 407 1.48 -16.35 -24.49
C LEU A 407 0.42 -15.59 -25.30
N GLY A 408 0.03 -14.43 -24.81
CA GLY A 408 -0.98 -13.56 -25.41
C GLY A 408 -2.43 -13.96 -25.12
N GLN A 409 -2.68 -15.12 -24.53
CA GLN A 409 -4.04 -15.49 -24.09
C GLN A 409 -4.31 -14.91 -22.70
N SER A 410 -5.53 -14.41 -22.50
CA SER A 410 -6.00 -13.88 -21.21
C SER A 410 -6.45 -15.01 -20.30
N GLY A 411 -6.06 -14.93 -19.02
CA GLY A 411 -6.40 -15.86 -17.96
C GLY A 411 -6.01 -15.32 -16.60
N GLU A 412 -6.09 -16.13 -15.54
CA GLU A 412 -5.72 -15.72 -14.21
C GLU A 412 -4.19 -15.63 -14.07
N ILE A 413 -3.69 -14.48 -13.61
CA ILE A 413 -2.27 -14.28 -13.30
C ILE A 413 -1.96 -15.09 -12.05
N CYS A 414 -0.98 -16.01 -12.14
CA CYS A 414 -0.53 -16.83 -11.04
C CYS A 414 0.95 -16.59 -10.78
N VAL A 415 1.34 -16.58 -9.50
CA VAL A 415 2.68 -16.21 -9.03
C VAL A 415 3.31 -17.35 -8.25
N ALA A 416 4.55 -17.71 -8.57
CA ALA A 416 5.41 -18.55 -7.75
C ALA A 416 6.72 -17.82 -7.48
N GLY A 417 7.21 -17.88 -6.23
CA GLY A 417 8.46 -17.24 -5.86
C GLY A 417 8.67 -17.24 -4.35
N PRO A 418 9.89 -16.92 -3.89
CA PRO A 418 10.23 -16.94 -2.47
C PRO A 418 9.47 -15.89 -1.64
N GLN A 419 8.96 -14.83 -2.27
CA GLN A 419 8.19 -13.77 -1.65
C GLN A 419 6.71 -14.13 -1.43
N VAL A 420 6.22 -15.25 -1.97
CA VAL A 420 4.81 -15.67 -1.82
C VAL A 420 4.54 -16.09 -0.39
N MET A 421 3.46 -15.57 0.20
CA MET A 421 3.00 -15.87 1.56
C MET A 421 2.99 -17.37 1.85
N ARG A 422 3.12 -17.72 3.13
CA ARG A 422 3.00 -19.12 3.54
C ARG A 422 1.55 -19.63 3.45
N GLU A 423 0.61 -18.87 4.00
CA GLU A 423 -0.81 -19.21 4.11
C GLU A 423 -1.64 -18.01 4.60
N TYR A 424 -2.96 -18.13 4.67
CA TYR A 424 -3.79 -17.26 5.45
C TYR A 424 -3.91 -17.76 6.90
N TRP A 425 -3.68 -16.86 7.86
CA TRP A 425 -3.68 -17.18 9.30
C TRP A 425 -4.99 -17.82 9.74
N LYS A 426 -4.89 -19.05 10.30
CA LYS A 426 -6.03 -19.84 10.77
C LYS A 426 -7.15 -20.05 9.73
N ARG A 427 -6.81 -20.01 8.43
CA ARG A 427 -7.78 -20.15 7.33
C ARG A 427 -7.27 -21.14 6.26
N PRO A 428 -7.12 -22.46 6.62
CA PRO A 428 -6.62 -23.45 5.67
C PRO A 428 -7.50 -23.58 4.43
N ASP A 429 -8.84 -23.48 4.59
CA ASP A 429 -9.78 -23.57 3.46
C ASP A 429 -9.61 -22.39 2.48
N GLU A 430 -9.37 -21.18 2.99
CA GLU A 430 -9.12 -20.02 2.17
C GLU A 430 -7.74 -20.09 1.48
N THR A 431 -6.75 -20.65 2.16
CA THR A 431 -5.43 -20.92 1.58
C THR A 431 -5.53 -21.93 0.44
N ALA A 432 -6.28 -23.01 0.63
CA ALA A 432 -6.47 -24.05 -0.40
C ALA A 432 -7.16 -23.52 -1.67
N LYS A 433 -8.01 -22.48 -1.56
CA LYS A 433 -8.67 -21.86 -2.73
C LYS A 433 -7.70 -21.08 -3.62
N VAL A 434 -6.62 -20.55 -3.06
CA VAL A 434 -5.70 -19.67 -3.79
C VAL A 434 -4.32 -20.28 -4.02
N MET A 435 -3.94 -21.34 -3.31
CA MET A 435 -2.63 -21.96 -3.42
C MET A 435 -2.71 -23.28 -4.20
N LEU A 436 -2.21 -23.25 -5.43
CA LEU A 436 -2.09 -24.42 -6.28
C LEU A 436 -0.86 -25.29 -5.86
N PRO A 437 -0.79 -26.56 -6.33
CA PRO A 437 0.41 -27.40 -6.14
C PRO A 437 1.69 -26.70 -6.60
N GLY A 438 2.78 -26.90 -5.88
CA GLY A 438 4.05 -26.23 -6.14
C GLY A 438 4.14 -24.81 -5.60
N ARG A 439 3.23 -24.42 -4.70
CA ARG A 439 3.16 -23.07 -4.09
C ARG A 439 2.95 -21.96 -5.12
N VAL A 440 2.10 -22.20 -6.11
CA VAL A 440 1.69 -21.21 -7.09
C VAL A 440 0.44 -20.50 -6.58
N LEU A 441 0.54 -19.20 -6.36
CA LEU A 441 -0.55 -18.37 -5.85
C LEU A 441 -1.45 -17.92 -7.01
N ARG A 442 -2.75 -18.18 -6.90
CA ARG A 442 -3.80 -17.57 -7.71
C ARG A 442 -4.11 -16.17 -7.18
N THR A 443 -3.98 -15.16 -8.00
CA THR A 443 -4.08 -13.77 -7.55
C THR A 443 -5.49 -13.18 -7.62
N GLY A 444 -6.35 -13.79 -8.43
CA GLY A 444 -7.67 -13.23 -8.76
C GLY A 444 -7.61 -12.05 -9.74
N ASP A 445 -6.43 -11.69 -10.23
CA ASP A 445 -6.25 -10.71 -11.28
C ASP A 445 -6.19 -11.44 -12.64
N ILE A 446 -6.93 -10.96 -13.62
CA ILE A 446 -6.98 -11.50 -15.00
C ILE A 446 -6.05 -10.67 -15.88
N GLY A 447 -5.28 -11.34 -16.72
CA GLY A 447 -4.35 -10.67 -17.60
C GLY A 447 -3.68 -11.60 -18.58
N HIS A 448 -2.69 -11.10 -19.29
CA HIS A 448 -1.92 -11.86 -20.27
C HIS A 448 -0.43 -11.47 -20.21
N MET A 449 0.41 -12.29 -20.83
CA MET A 449 1.84 -12.04 -20.98
C MET A 449 2.18 -11.95 -22.47
N ASP A 450 2.93 -10.93 -22.87
CA ASP A 450 3.39 -10.77 -24.25
C ASP A 450 4.64 -11.65 -24.54
N SER A 451 5.08 -11.68 -25.81
CA SER A 451 6.24 -12.46 -26.23
C SER A 451 7.58 -12.01 -25.64
N ARG A 452 7.65 -10.80 -25.11
CA ARG A 452 8.82 -10.24 -24.39
C ARG A 452 8.77 -10.52 -22.90
N GLY A 453 7.66 -11.09 -22.40
CA GLY A 453 7.44 -11.41 -21.00
C GLY A 453 6.85 -10.30 -20.15
N TYR A 454 6.43 -9.18 -20.76
CA TYR A 454 5.69 -8.15 -20.04
C TYR A 454 4.28 -8.65 -19.73
N VAL A 455 3.86 -8.41 -18.50
CA VAL A 455 2.54 -8.79 -17.99
C VAL A 455 1.60 -7.60 -18.05
N TYR A 456 0.37 -7.84 -18.47
CA TYR A 456 -0.70 -6.84 -18.56
C TYR A 456 -1.88 -7.31 -17.73
N ILE A 457 -2.48 -6.41 -16.95
CA ILE A 457 -3.74 -6.67 -16.26
C ILE A 457 -4.88 -6.24 -17.19
N ASP A 458 -5.77 -7.16 -17.49
CA ASP A 458 -7.03 -6.86 -18.15
C ASP A 458 -8.02 -6.31 -17.12
N ASP A 459 -8.26 -7.04 -16.01
CA ASP A 459 -8.98 -6.56 -14.81
C ASP A 459 -8.94 -7.57 -13.64
N ARG A 460 -9.76 -7.32 -12.59
CA ARG A 460 -10.03 -8.28 -11.54
C ARG A 460 -11.20 -9.17 -11.88
N LYS A 461 -11.03 -10.48 -11.72
CA LYS A 461 -12.07 -11.50 -12.00
C LYS A 461 -13.45 -11.15 -11.41
N LYS A 462 -13.49 -10.56 -10.23
CA LYS A 462 -14.70 -10.17 -9.49
C LYS A 462 -15.30 -8.81 -9.87
N ASP A 463 -14.53 -7.94 -10.53
CA ASP A 463 -14.95 -6.59 -10.93
C ASP A 463 -15.34 -6.55 -12.42
N MET A 464 -15.08 -7.62 -13.17
CA MET A 464 -15.47 -7.81 -14.56
C MET A 464 -16.98 -7.68 -14.71
N ILE A 465 -17.42 -6.94 -15.72
CA ILE A 465 -18.82 -6.66 -16.04
C ILE A 465 -19.24 -7.58 -17.20
N LEU A 466 -20.31 -8.32 -17.03
CA LEU A 466 -20.78 -9.27 -18.04
C LEU A 466 -21.92 -8.68 -18.87
N VAL A 467 -21.61 -7.98 -19.94
CA VAL A 467 -22.59 -7.32 -20.80
C VAL A 467 -23.00 -8.26 -21.95
N SER A 468 -24.22 -8.78 -21.93
CA SER A 468 -24.75 -9.70 -22.98
C SER A 468 -23.83 -10.90 -23.27
N GLY A 469 -23.15 -11.42 -22.22
CA GLY A 469 -22.19 -12.52 -22.34
C GLY A 469 -20.77 -12.10 -22.75
N PHE A 470 -20.52 -10.82 -22.97
CA PHE A 470 -19.19 -10.30 -23.25
C PHE A 470 -18.53 -9.73 -21.99
N ASN A 471 -17.27 -10.07 -21.77
CA ASN A 471 -16.47 -9.51 -20.70
C ASN A 471 -16.13 -8.05 -21.00
N VAL A 472 -16.49 -7.15 -20.08
CA VAL A 472 -16.09 -5.75 -20.09
C VAL A 472 -15.24 -5.49 -18.85
N TYR A 473 -14.08 -4.94 -19.07
CA TYR A 473 -13.12 -4.66 -18.03
C TYR A 473 -13.21 -3.20 -17.59
N PRO A 474 -13.60 -2.92 -16.33
CA PRO A 474 -13.67 -1.55 -15.78
C PRO A 474 -12.45 -0.70 -16.08
N ASN A 475 -11.24 -1.26 -15.95
CA ASN A 475 -10.00 -0.51 -16.16
C ASN A 475 -9.85 0.01 -17.60
N GLU A 476 -10.31 -0.75 -18.61
CA GLU A 476 -10.31 -0.30 -20.00
C GLU A 476 -11.23 0.90 -20.20
N VAL A 477 -12.43 0.83 -19.66
CA VAL A 477 -13.42 1.92 -19.75
C VAL A 477 -12.92 3.15 -18.97
N GLU A 478 -12.43 2.96 -17.76
CA GLU A 478 -11.86 4.03 -16.93
C GLU A 478 -10.67 4.71 -17.61
N GLY A 479 -9.81 3.95 -18.31
CA GLY A 479 -8.69 4.48 -19.08
C GLY A 479 -9.13 5.44 -20.19
N VAL A 480 -10.17 5.10 -20.92
CA VAL A 480 -10.75 5.95 -21.97
C VAL A 480 -11.37 7.22 -21.36
N VAL A 481 -12.18 7.06 -20.31
CA VAL A 481 -12.87 8.20 -19.67
C VAL A 481 -11.90 9.16 -19.00
N ALA A 482 -10.85 8.65 -18.37
CA ALA A 482 -9.82 9.46 -17.72
C ALA A 482 -8.99 10.31 -18.71
N ALA A 483 -8.94 9.94 -19.98
CA ALA A 483 -8.30 10.72 -21.02
C ALA A 483 -9.08 12.01 -21.37
N HIS A 484 -10.37 12.10 -21.00
CA HIS A 484 -11.15 13.31 -21.24
C HIS A 484 -10.71 14.45 -20.29
N PRO A 485 -10.35 15.66 -20.82
CA PRO A 485 -9.76 16.75 -20.03
C PRO A 485 -10.64 17.28 -18.89
N GLY A 486 -11.97 17.09 -19.00
CA GLY A 486 -12.94 17.49 -17.99
C GLY A 486 -13.11 16.51 -16.82
N VAL A 487 -12.41 15.38 -16.81
CA VAL A 487 -12.50 14.34 -15.79
C VAL A 487 -11.35 14.48 -14.80
N LEU A 488 -11.66 14.43 -13.50
CA LEU A 488 -10.67 14.39 -12.43
C LEU A 488 -10.45 12.95 -11.95
N GLU A 489 -11.55 12.22 -11.67
CA GLU A 489 -11.53 10.82 -11.24
C GLU A 489 -12.70 10.07 -11.87
N VAL A 490 -12.54 8.77 -12.06
CA VAL A 490 -13.57 7.89 -12.62
C VAL A 490 -13.51 6.50 -11.99
N ALA A 491 -14.69 5.89 -11.86
CA ALA A 491 -14.85 4.48 -11.58
C ALA A 491 -15.95 3.90 -12.47
N ALA A 492 -15.69 2.76 -13.10
CA ALA A 492 -16.67 1.99 -13.84
C ALA A 492 -17.12 0.78 -13.00
N VAL A 493 -18.43 0.55 -12.95
CA VAL A 493 -19.01 -0.57 -12.22
C VAL A 493 -20.17 -1.20 -12.99
N ALA A 494 -20.47 -2.47 -12.67
CA ALA A 494 -21.64 -3.16 -13.16
C ALA A 494 -22.92 -2.61 -12.53
N GLN A 495 -23.96 -2.45 -13.34
CA GLN A 495 -25.34 -2.30 -12.90
C GLN A 495 -26.19 -3.40 -13.55
N PRO A 496 -27.03 -4.14 -12.77
CA PRO A 496 -27.95 -5.11 -13.34
C PRO A 496 -28.88 -4.50 -14.41
N ASP A 497 -29.08 -5.23 -15.50
CA ASP A 497 -29.96 -4.84 -16.61
C ASP A 497 -30.78 -6.05 -17.10
N GLU A 498 -32.06 -5.88 -17.29
CA GLU A 498 -32.98 -6.97 -17.67
C GLU A 498 -32.67 -7.59 -19.05
N ARG A 499 -32.06 -6.84 -19.97
CA ARG A 499 -31.80 -7.28 -21.35
C ARG A 499 -30.36 -7.75 -21.55
N ALA A 500 -29.41 -7.06 -20.94
CA ALA A 500 -27.98 -7.32 -21.14
C ALA A 500 -27.36 -8.15 -20.00
N GLY A 501 -28.13 -8.47 -18.93
CA GLY A 501 -27.61 -9.03 -17.69
C GLY A 501 -26.98 -7.97 -16.83
N GLU A 502 -25.92 -7.35 -17.31
CA GLU A 502 -25.26 -6.18 -16.70
C GLU A 502 -25.00 -5.10 -17.75
N VAL A 503 -24.84 -3.86 -17.31
CA VAL A 503 -24.39 -2.73 -18.11
C VAL A 503 -23.31 -1.96 -17.37
N VAL A 504 -22.46 -1.27 -18.13
CA VAL A 504 -21.45 -0.39 -17.60
C VAL A 504 -22.07 0.92 -17.17
N VAL A 505 -21.78 1.35 -15.92
CA VAL A 505 -22.11 2.70 -15.45
C VAL A 505 -20.86 3.36 -14.87
N LEU A 506 -20.80 4.68 -14.99
CA LEU A 506 -19.67 5.48 -14.49
C LEU A 506 -20.05 6.29 -13.27
N PHE A 507 -19.12 6.38 -12.33
CA PHE A 507 -19.08 7.41 -11.31
C PHE A 507 -17.91 8.34 -11.61
N VAL A 508 -18.15 9.64 -11.75
CA VAL A 508 -17.16 10.61 -12.24
C VAL A 508 -17.09 11.82 -11.32
N VAL A 509 -15.87 12.17 -10.92
CA VAL A 509 -15.55 13.47 -10.33
C VAL A 509 -15.13 14.41 -11.46
N ARG A 510 -15.84 15.52 -11.62
CA ARG A 510 -15.58 16.49 -12.67
C ARG A 510 -14.40 17.38 -12.31
N LYS A 511 -13.51 17.61 -13.28
CA LYS A 511 -12.54 18.71 -13.24
C LYS A 511 -13.13 19.98 -13.83
N ASP A 512 -13.93 19.82 -14.91
CA ASP A 512 -14.69 20.89 -15.54
C ASP A 512 -16.18 20.75 -15.13
N PRO A 513 -16.76 21.73 -14.40
CA PRO A 513 -18.18 21.69 -14.05
C PRO A 513 -19.15 21.65 -15.23
N ALA A 514 -18.72 22.09 -16.43
CA ALA A 514 -19.52 22.05 -17.65
C ALA A 514 -19.60 20.67 -18.31
N LEU A 515 -18.78 19.70 -17.85
CA LEU A 515 -18.78 18.34 -18.40
C LEU A 515 -20.15 17.67 -18.22
N THR A 516 -20.72 17.19 -19.32
CA THR A 516 -22.02 16.51 -19.34
C THR A 516 -21.89 15.01 -19.52
N GLU A 517 -22.90 14.27 -19.08
CA GLU A 517 -23.01 12.82 -19.31
C GLU A 517 -22.91 12.47 -20.82
N GLN A 518 -23.61 13.24 -21.67
CA GLN A 518 -23.64 13.00 -23.10
C GLN A 518 -22.25 13.16 -23.73
N ALA A 519 -21.49 14.18 -23.34
CA ALA A 519 -20.13 14.40 -23.83
C ALA A 519 -19.20 13.22 -23.49
N LEU A 520 -19.31 12.68 -22.27
CA LEU A 520 -18.53 11.50 -21.89
C LEU A 520 -18.93 10.23 -22.63
N ILE A 521 -20.24 10.01 -22.83
CA ILE A 521 -20.72 8.85 -23.61
C ILE A 521 -20.26 8.96 -25.06
N GLU A 522 -20.28 10.15 -25.66
CA GLU A 522 -19.79 10.38 -27.02
C GLU A 522 -18.27 10.14 -27.09
N HIS A 523 -17.50 10.65 -26.15
CA HIS A 523 -16.07 10.38 -26.06
C HIS A 523 -15.77 8.87 -25.95
N CYS A 524 -16.54 8.13 -25.17
CA CYS A 524 -16.40 6.68 -25.06
C CYS A 524 -16.71 5.96 -26.38
N ARG A 525 -17.67 6.43 -27.16
CA ARG A 525 -18.03 5.82 -28.46
C ARG A 525 -16.94 5.91 -29.50
N GLU A 526 -16.06 6.90 -29.40
CA GLU A 526 -14.93 7.07 -30.31
C GLU A 526 -13.86 5.97 -30.14
N SER A 527 -13.76 5.40 -28.92
CA SER A 527 -12.66 4.48 -28.56
C SER A 527 -13.13 3.09 -28.09
N LEU A 528 -14.41 2.93 -27.72
CA LEU A 528 -14.94 1.69 -27.16
C LEU A 528 -15.97 1.04 -28.09
N THR A 529 -15.92 -0.31 -28.12
CA THR A 529 -16.98 -1.11 -28.78
C THR A 529 -18.33 -0.89 -28.08
N GLY A 530 -19.42 -0.88 -28.82
CA GLY A 530 -20.75 -0.48 -28.37
C GLY A 530 -21.25 -1.11 -27.06
N TYR A 531 -20.91 -2.38 -26.79
CA TYR A 531 -21.28 -3.04 -25.52
C TYR A 531 -20.45 -2.58 -24.32
N LYS A 532 -19.29 -1.97 -24.53
CA LYS A 532 -18.42 -1.38 -23.49
C LYS A 532 -18.80 0.06 -23.17
N VAL A 533 -19.58 0.72 -24.04
CA VAL A 533 -19.97 2.12 -23.85
C VAL A 533 -20.89 2.24 -22.63
N PRO A 534 -20.56 3.12 -21.68
CA PRO A 534 -21.38 3.32 -20.48
C PRO A 534 -22.83 3.71 -20.82
N LYS A 535 -23.77 3.19 -20.06
CA LYS A 535 -25.19 3.51 -20.21
C LYS A 535 -25.63 4.72 -19.39
N ARG A 536 -24.90 5.01 -18.29
CA ARG A 536 -25.18 6.14 -17.39
C ARG A 536 -23.90 6.69 -16.79
N VAL A 537 -23.91 7.97 -16.43
CA VAL A 537 -22.83 8.65 -15.72
C VAL A 537 -23.41 9.32 -14.48
N TYR A 538 -22.89 8.97 -13.30
CA TYR A 538 -23.22 9.59 -12.04
C TYR A 538 -22.11 10.55 -11.64
N PHE A 539 -22.38 11.84 -11.59
CA PHE A 539 -21.41 12.81 -11.12
C PHE A 539 -21.40 12.87 -9.58
N ARG A 540 -20.20 12.99 -9.03
CA ARG A 540 -19.94 13.08 -7.58
C ARG A 540 -18.89 14.16 -7.30
N ASP A 541 -18.90 14.66 -6.07
CA ASP A 541 -17.85 15.57 -5.58
C ASP A 541 -16.57 14.80 -5.24
N GLU A 542 -16.72 13.55 -4.77
CA GLU A 542 -15.64 12.62 -4.50
C GLU A 542 -16.06 11.16 -4.70
N LEU A 543 -15.10 10.26 -4.94
CA LEU A 543 -15.32 8.82 -4.97
C LEU A 543 -14.91 8.18 -3.64
N PRO A 544 -15.62 7.14 -3.18
CA PRO A 544 -15.22 6.38 -2.00
C PRO A 544 -13.87 5.70 -2.23
N LYS A 545 -12.95 5.88 -1.27
CA LYS A 545 -11.58 5.36 -1.35
C LYS A 545 -11.22 4.59 -0.09
N THR A 546 -10.33 3.63 -0.25
CA THR A 546 -9.63 3.02 0.88
C THR A 546 -8.69 4.05 1.52
N ASN A 547 -8.17 3.72 2.70
CA ASN A 547 -7.18 4.56 3.39
C ASN A 547 -5.86 4.72 2.63
N VAL A 548 -5.59 3.82 1.68
CA VAL A 548 -4.43 3.90 0.77
C VAL A 548 -4.76 4.59 -0.56
N GLY A 549 -5.93 5.20 -0.69
CA GLY A 549 -6.34 5.97 -1.86
C GLY A 549 -6.93 5.16 -3.03
N LYS A 550 -7.16 3.85 -2.88
CA LYS A 550 -7.81 3.02 -3.91
C LYS A 550 -9.30 3.27 -3.94
N ILE A 551 -9.89 3.41 -5.13
CA ILE A 551 -11.34 3.56 -5.28
C ILE A 551 -12.06 2.28 -4.85
N LEU A 552 -13.10 2.42 -4.04
CA LEU A 552 -13.93 1.32 -3.52
C LEU A 552 -15.11 1.04 -4.45
N ARG A 553 -14.88 0.34 -5.57
CA ARG A 553 -15.93 -0.02 -6.55
C ARG A 553 -17.11 -0.78 -5.89
N ARG A 554 -16.84 -1.59 -4.84
CA ARG A 554 -17.88 -2.27 -4.10
C ARG A 554 -18.88 -1.31 -3.47
N ALA A 555 -18.41 -0.24 -2.82
CA ALA A 555 -19.31 0.75 -2.23
C ALA A 555 -20.20 1.42 -3.29
N LEU A 556 -19.67 1.68 -4.48
CA LEU A 556 -20.43 2.23 -5.60
C LEU A 556 -21.46 1.22 -6.16
N ARG A 557 -21.14 -0.07 -6.22
CA ARG A 557 -22.11 -1.12 -6.59
C ARG A 557 -23.21 -1.27 -5.56
N ASP A 558 -22.86 -1.25 -4.26
CA ASP A 558 -23.82 -1.36 -3.16
C ASP A 558 -24.81 -0.17 -3.18
N GLU A 559 -24.34 1.03 -3.53
CA GLU A 559 -25.17 2.23 -3.73
C GLU A 559 -26.21 2.04 -4.85
N LEU A 560 -25.82 1.42 -5.97
CA LEU A 560 -26.74 1.13 -7.07
C LEU A 560 -27.79 0.05 -6.72
N SER A 561 -27.44 -0.89 -5.86
CA SER A 561 -28.31 -1.98 -5.44
C SER A 561 -29.32 -1.56 -4.36
N HIS A 562 -29.00 -0.51 -3.61
CA HIS A 562 -29.82 0.08 -2.56
C HIS A 562 -29.92 1.60 -2.77
N PRO A 563 -30.72 2.08 -3.73
CA PRO A 563 -30.85 3.51 -3.95
C PRO A 563 -31.38 4.16 -2.67
N ALA A 564 -30.50 4.82 -1.93
CA ALA A 564 -30.90 5.68 -0.81
C ALA A 564 -31.89 6.71 -1.36
N VAL A 565 -32.96 6.96 -0.60
CA VAL A 565 -34.00 7.96 -0.90
C VAL A 565 -33.31 9.25 -1.34
N PRO A 566 -33.68 9.84 -2.49
CA PRO A 566 -32.99 11.01 -3.00
C PRO A 566 -33.06 12.13 -1.97
N HIS A 567 -31.90 12.69 -1.60
CA HIS A 567 -31.86 13.96 -0.89
C HIS A 567 -32.56 15.00 -1.78
N ALA A 568 -33.73 15.46 -1.32
CA ALA A 568 -34.52 16.50 -1.97
C ALA A 568 -33.60 17.70 -2.23
N ALA A 569 -33.47 18.05 -3.51
CA ALA A 569 -32.93 19.34 -3.90
C ALA A 569 -33.67 20.42 -3.12
N SER A 570 -32.97 21.30 -2.40
CA SER A 570 -33.52 22.46 -1.74
C SER A 570 -34.21 23.32 -2.78
N VAL A 571 -35.53 23.27 -2.77
CA VAL A 571 -36.36 24.23 -3.50
C VAL A 571 -36.13 25.57 -2.84
N ALA A 572 -35.46 26.47 -3.53
CA ALA A 572 -35.42 27.87 -3.18
C ALA A 572 -36.87 28.40 -3.24
N SER A 573 -37.43 28.74 -2.11
CA SER A 573 -38.70 29.39 -1.99
C SER A 573 -38.56 30.85 -2.46
N ASP A 574 -39.01 31.14 -3.68
CA ASP A 574 -39.35 32.49 -4.10
C ASP A 574 -40.48 33.03 -3.21
N VAL A 575 -40.15 33.92 -2.32
CA VAL A 575 -41.10 34.75 -1.62
C VAL A 575 -41.40 35.95 -2.53
N SER A 576 -42.46 35.81 -3.33
CA SER A 576 -43.07 36.97 -3.98
C SER A 576 -43.83 37.81 -2.93
N THR A 577 -43.32 38.98 -2.65
CA THR A 577 -44.05 40.05 -2.00
C THR A 577 -45.14 40.53 -2.95
N SER A 578 -46.40 40.32 -2.58
CA SER A 578 -47.52 41.10 -3.10
C SER A 578 -48.15 41.91 -1.96
N SER A 579 -48.03 43.18 -2.09
CA SER A 579 -48.72 44.21 -1.33
C SER A 579 -50.25 44.10 -1.49
N GLY A 580 -50.95 44.21 -0.40
CA GLY A 580 -52.37 44.42 -0.28
C GLY A 580 -52.70 44.86 1.15
#